data_0fe2e90e184504f215a5174ea2beccc6
#
_entry.id   0fe2e90e184504f215a5174ea2beccc6
#
_cell.length_a   1.000
_cell.length_b   1.000
_cell.length_c   1.000
_cell.angle_alpha   90.00
_cell.angle_beta   90.00
_cell.angle_gamma   90.00
#
_symmetry.space_group_name_H-M   'P 1'
#
loop_
_entity.id
_entity.type
_entity.pdbx_description
1 polymer ?
#
loop_
_entity_poly.entity_id
_entity_poly.type
_entity_poly.pdbx_seq_one_letter_code
_entity_poly.pdbx_strand_id
1 'polypeptide(L)'
;MGRNKGLFFVLFLVVISLAISGCSITFQTRHKSDVDKISALGSEIDDLNARLSQLQEEKEDELSELEQAKLLLEKKLKQEIDDRSVRLEMAEKGLAIIFLTEVLFDSGKVEIKPEAFSALDKIANVLEKNVEDRNIGIEGHTDNEPIKHSGWKSNWELSTSRATSVLHYLVDKKGISPKRVAAIGYGEYRPVASNDTVAGKKQNRRVEIVILPKNMEKIQADMDKITQRKQQIERQIRKYKK
;
A
#
# COMPACT_ATOMS: atom_id res chain seq x y z
N MET A 1 -69.86 -32.68 -48.91
CA MET A 1 -68.75 -32.85 -47.90
C MET A 1 -67.52 -32.08 -48.29
N GLY A 2 -67.54 -30.77 -48.40
CA GLY A 2 -66.44 -29.95 -48.95
C GLY A 2 -66.22 -28.57 -48.31
N ARG A 3 -67.06 -28.16 -47.35
CA ARG A 3 -67.08 -26.75 -46.86
C ARG A 3 -66.27 -26.47 -45.59
N ASN A 4 -65.82 -27.48 -44.86
CA ASN A 4 -65.10 -27.30 -43.58
C ASN A 4 -63.58 -27.30 -43.74
N LYS A 5 -63.00 -27.74 -44.87
CA LYS A 5 -61.54 -27.81 -45.05
C LYS A 5 -60.93 -26.41 -45.21
N GLY A 6 -61.65 -25.46 -45.86
CA GLY A 6 -61.19 -24.08 -46.03
C GLY A 6 -61.14 -23.29 -44.72
N LEU A 7 -62.12 -23.49 -43.84
CA LEU A 7 -62.23 -22.82 -42.55
C LEU A 7 -61.10 -23.26 -41.59
N PHE A 8 -60.77 -24.57 -41.61
CA PHE A 8 -59.64 -25.12 -40.81
C PHE A 8 -58.29 -24.60 -41.29
N PHE A 9 -58.12 -24.45 -42.62
CA PHE A 9 -56.90 -23.95 -43.22
C PHE A 9 -56.66 -22.47 -42.88
N VAL A 10 -57.71 -21.63 -42.95
CA VAL A 10 -57.65 -20.22 -42.56
C VAL A 10 -57.40 -20.08 -41.04
N LEU A 11 -58.01 -20.89 -40.19
CA LEU A 11 -57.79 -20.87 -38.74
C LEU A 11 -56.36 -21.27 -38.40
N PHE A 12 -55.79 -22.26 -39.10
CA PHE A 12 -54.44 -22.71 -38.93
C PHE A 12 -53.40 -21.65 -39.34
N LEU A 13 -53.64 -20.93 -40.45
CA LEU A 13 -52.79 -19.81 -40.88
C LEU A 13 -52.85 -18.64 -39.89
N VAL A 14 -54.01 -18.34 -39.29
CA VAL A 14 -54.13 -17.26 -38.28
C VAL A 14 -53.42 -17.64 -37.01
N VAL A 15 -53.49 -18.91 -36.58
CA VAL A 15 -52.73 -19.40 -35.38
C VAL A 15 -51.20 -19.37 -35.61
N ILE A 16 -50.74 -19.72 -36.83
CA ILE A 16 -49.32 -19.64 -37.17
C ILE A 16 -48.87 -18.16 -37.22
N SER A 17 -49.69 -17.27 -37.78
CA SER A 17 -49.40 -15.83 -37.82
C SER A 17 -49.30 -15.21 -36.41
N LEU A 18 -50.20 -15.60 -35.50
CA LEU A 18 -50.15 -15.16 -34.10
C LEU A 18 -48.95 -15.71 -33.34
N ALA A 19 -48.53 -16.97 -33.60
CA ALA A 19 -47.38 -17.57 -32.99
C ALA A 19 -46.07 -16.92 -33.48
N ILE A 20 -45.97 -16.60 -34.78
CA ILE A 20 -44.80 -15.91 -35.35
C ILE A 20 -44.73 -14.47 -34.82
N SER A 21 -45.87 -13.76 -34.73
CA SER A 21 -45.94 -12.41 -34.18
C SER A 21 -45.55 -12.39 -32.70
N GLY A 22 -46.03 -13.39 -31.92
CA GLY A 22 -45.65 -13.52 -30.52
C GLY A 22 -44.18 -13.83 -30.30
N CYS A 23 -43.58 -14.69 -31.12
CA CYS A 23 -42.13 -14.94 -31.09
C CYS A 23 -41.30 -13.71 -31.47
N SER A 24 -41.76 -12.95 -32.48
CA SER A 24 -41.06 -11.72 -32.93
C SER A 24 -41.10 -10.63 -31.83
N ILE A 25 -42.26 -10.43 -31.19
CA ILE A 25 -42.39 -9.45 -30.11
C ILE A 25 -41.56 -9.84 -28.88
N THR A 26 -41.57 -11.10 -28.47
CA THR A 26 -40.76 -11.59 -27.35
C THR A 26 -39.25 -11.50 -27.62
N PHE A 27 -38.81 -11.76 -28.83
CA PHE A 27 -37.41 -11.61 -29.24
C PHE A 27 -36.99 -10.15 -29.24
N GLN A 28 -37.81 -9.25 -29.77
CA GLN A 28 -37.53 -7.83 -29.83
C GLN A 28 -37.50 -7.15 -28.44
N THR A 29 -38.39 -7.53 -27.53
CA THR A 29 -38.41 -7.02 -26.16
C THR A 29 -37.22 -7.55 -25.36
N ARG A 30 -36.83 -8.81 -25.53
CA ARG A 30 -35.65 -9.39 -24.89
C ARG A 30 -34.34 -8.69 -25.35
N HIS A 31 -34.19 -8.47 -26.64
CA HIS A 31 -33.03 -7.79 -27.21
C HIS A 31 -32.90 -6.35 -26.69
N LYS A 32 -34.01 -5.60 -26.59
CA LYS A 32 -34.00 -4.25 -26.03
C LYS A 32 -33.59 -4.26 -24.56
N SER A 33 -34.11 -5.17 -23.73
CA SER A 33 -33.72 -5.32 -22.33
C SER A 33 -32.25 -5.63 -22.15
N ASP A 34 -31.64 -6.41 -23.04
CA ASP A 34 -30.22 -6.76 -22.96
C ASP A 34 -29.34 -5.60 -23.36
N VAL A 35 -29.74 -4.80 -24.36
CA VAL A 35 -29.08 -3.55 -24.75
C VAL A 35 -29.10 -2.53 -23.62
N ASP A 36 -30.26 -2.34 -22.97
CA ASP A 36 -30.39 -1.42 -21.84
C ASP A 36 -29.50 -1.83 -20.66
N LYS A 37 -29.40 -3.15 -20.37
CA LYS A 37 -28.50 -3.68 -19.35
C LYS A 37 -27.02 -3.47 -19.70
N ILE A 38 -26.62 -3.72 -20.95
CA ILE A 38 -25.26 -3.49 -21.41
C ILE A 38 -24.90 -2.01 -21.28
N SER A 39 -25.82 -1.11 -21.63
CA SER A 39 -25.63 0.33 -21.48
C SER A 39 -25.44 0.75 -20.03
N ALA A 40 -26.30 0.24 -19.11
CA ALA A 40 -26.17 0.51 -17.68
C ALA A 40 -24.86 -0.02 -17.11
N LEU A 41 -24.44 -1.23 -17.49
CA LEU A 41 -23.16 -1.80 -17.08
C LEU A 41 -21.97 -1.04 -17.67
N GLY A 42 -22.12 -0.48 -18.88
CA GLY A 42 -21.14 0.41 -19.49
C GLY A 42 -20.95 1.69 -18.68
N SER A 43 -22.06 2.34 -18.30
CA SER A 43 -22.02 3.53 -17.44
C SER A 43 -21.36 3.24 -16.07
N GLU A 44 -21.65 2.07 -15.48
CA GLU A 44 -20.97 1.65 -14.21
C GLU A 44 -19.45 1.49 -14.40
N ILE A 45 -19.01 0.96 -15.55
CA ILE A 45 -17.57 0.89 -15.88
C ILE A 45 -16.95 2.29 -15.98
N ASP A 46 -17.63 3.24 -16.59
CA ASP A 46 -17.14 4.60 -16.76
C ASP A 46 -16.99 5.30 -15.40
N ASP A 47 -17.96 5.15 -14.49
CA ASP A 47 -17.88 5.65 -13.11
C ASP A 47 -16.73 5.01 -12.34
N LEU A 48 -16.55 3.68 -12.47
CA LEU A 48 -15.44 2.97 -11.83
C LEU A 48 -14.08 3.39 -12.41
N ASN A 49 -13.99 3.70 -13.70
CA ASN A 49 -12.78 4.23 -14.32
C ASN A 49 -12.44 5.62 -13.79
N ALA A 50 -13.42 6.51 -13.68
CA ALA A 50 -13.23 7.85 -13.13
C ALA A 50 -12.71 7.77 -11.68
N ARG A 51 -13.32 6.90 -10.86
CA ARG A 51 -12.90 6.70 -9.47
C ARG A 51 -11.50 6.07 -9.36
N LEU A 52 -11.16 5.14 -10.27
CA LEU A 52 -9.83 4.56 -10.33
C LEU A 52 -8.77 5.61 -10.67
N SER A 53 -9.05 6.50 -11.63
CA SER A 53 -8.15 7.61 -11.99
C SER A 53 -7.93 8.57 -10.82
N GLN A 54 -8.99 8.89 -10.06
CA GLN A 54 -8.88 9.73 -8.86
C GLN A 54 -7.99 9.07 -7.79
N LEU A 55 -8.17 7.77 -7.52
CA LEU A 55 -7.33 7.06 -6.56
C LEU A 55 -5.87 6.94 -7.03
N GLN A 56 -5.63 6.87 -8.34
CA GLN A 56 -4.28 6.91 -8.91
C GLN A 56 -3.61 8.27 -8.69
N GLU A 57 -4.34 9.36 -8.89
CA GLU A 57 -3.87 10.72 -8.61
C GLU A 57 -3.56 10.90 -7.12
N GLU A 58 -4.46 10.49 -6.21
CA GLU A 58 -4.21 10.52 -4.77
C GLU A 58 -2.96 9.72 -4.37
N LYS A 59 -2.71 8.58 -5.02
CA LYS A 59 -1.51 7.76 -4.80
C LYS A 59 -0.25 8.47 -5.27
N GLU A 60 -0.29 9.10 -6.44
CA GLU A 60 0.85 9.83 -7.00
C GLU A 60 1.19 11.06 -6.14
N ASP A 61 0.20 11.78 -5.63
CA ASP A 61 0.39 12.91 -4.72
C ASP A 61 1.07 12.46 -3.42
N GLU A 62 0.60 11.36 -2.82
CA GLU A 62 1.21 10.78 -1.62
C GLU A 62 2.69 10.43 -1.81
N LEU A 63 3.03 9.82 -2.96
CA LEU A 63 4.41 9.46 -3.30
C LEU A 63 5.27 10.71 -3.57
N SER A 64 4.69 11.71 -4.23
CA SER A 64 5.38 12.98 -4.52
C SER A 64 5.76 13.74 -3.23
N GLU A 65 4.86 13.80 -2.24
CA GLU A 65 5.16 14.41 -0.94
C GLU A 65 6.31 13.69 -0.20
N LEU A 66 6.32 12.35 -0.23
CA LEU A 66 7.42 11.57 0.37
C LEU A 66 8.75 11.77 -0.37
N GLU A 67 8.72 11.88 -1.70
CA GLU A 67 9.92 12.15 -2.48
C GLU A 67 10.49 13.55 -2.20
N GLN A 68 9.62 14.55 -2.01
CA GLN A 68 10.06 15.89 -1.58
C GLN A 68 10.71 15.85 -0.19
N ALA A 69 10.13 15.11 0.76
CA ALA A 69 10.72 14.90 2.08
C ALA A 69 12.09 14.20 1.99
N LYS A 70 12.23 13.21 1.09
CA LYS A 70 13.48 12.51 0.82
C LYS A 70 14.55 13.47 0.30
N LEU A 71 14.24 14.28 -0.72
CA LEU A 71 15.17 15.26 -1.28
C LEU A 71 15.64 16.29 -0.22
N LEU A 72 14.73 16.70 0.67
CA LEU A 72 15.08 17.59 1.77
C LEU A 72 16.02 16.90 2.78
N LEU A 73 15.74 15.65 3.12
CA LEU A 73 16.60 14.85 4.00
C LEU A 73 17.95 14.57 3.36
N GLU A 74 18.04 14.26 2.08
CA GLU A 74 19.31 14.10 1.34
C GLU A 74 20.17 15.34 1.45
N LYS A 75 19.57 16.50 1.29
CA LYS A 75 20.28 17.79 1.44
C LYS A 75 20.79 18.02 2.86
N LYS A 76 19.95 17.71 3.87
CA LYS A 76 20.29 17.94 5.30
C LYS A 76 21.28 16.91 5.85
N LEU A 77 21.23 15.68 5.37
CA LEU A 77 22.02 14.53 5.83
C LEU A 77 23.16 14.19 4.86
N LYS A 78 23.55 15.14 4.00
CA LYS A 78 24.56 14.89 2.97
C LYS A 78 25.84 14.28 3.53
N GLN A 79 26.36 14.81 4.62
CA GLN A 79 27.58 14.31 5.25
C GLN A 79 27.38 12.86 5.74
N GLU A 80 26.29 12.60 6.45
CA GLU A 80 25.98 11.28 7.03
C GLU A 80 25.73 10.22 5.93
N ILE A 81 25.24 10.66 4.75
CA ILE A 81 25.08 9.80 3.57
C ILE A 81 26.43 9.53 2.90
N ASP A 82 27.25 10.56 2.73
CA ASP A 82 28.60 10.45 2.14
C ASP A 82 29.48 9.51 2.99
N ASP A 83 29.37 9.59 4.32
CA ASP A 83 30.06 8.73 5.30
C ASP A 83 29.43 7.33 5.42
N ARG A 84 28.34 7.06 4.69
CA ARG A 84 27.56 5.79 4.72
C ARG A 84 27.01 5.43 6.12
N SER A 85 26.85 6.40 6.99
CA SER A 85 26.23 6.23 8.31
C SER A 85 24.70 6.23 8.27
N VAL A 86 24.14 6.90 7.24
CA VAL A 86 22.70 6.98 6.95
C VAL A 86 22.46 6.63 5.49
N ARG A 87 21.33 5.95 5.22
CA ARG A 87 20.81 5.70 3.88
C ARG A 87 19.34 6.07 3.83
N LEU A 88 18.90 6.67 2.73
CA LEU A 88 17.50 6.98 2.46
C LEU A 88 16.99 6.09 1.33
N GLU A 89 15.83 5.50 1.54
CA GLU A 89 15.22 4.56 0.59
C GLU A 89 13.71 4.74 0.53
N MET A 90 13.15 4.86 -0.69
CA MET A 90 11.72 4.72 -0.89
C MET A 90 11.40 3.24 -0.89
N ALA A 91 10.76 2.78 0.19
CA ALA A 91 10.32 1.40 0.36
C ALA A 91 8.81 1.28 0.13
N GLU A 92 8.30 0.07 -0.03
CA GLU A 92 6.86 -0.19 -0.16
C GLU A 92 6.05 0.40 1.00
N LYS A 93 6.60 0.41 2.20
CA LYS A 93 5.98 0.94 3.43
C LYS A 93 6.12 2.46 3.60
N GLY A 94 6.83 3.17 2.73
CA GLY A 94 7.08 4.62 2.80
C GLY A 94 8.55 4.99 2.68
N LEU A 95 8.92 6.19 3.13
CA LEU A 95 10.29 6.68 3.13
C LEU A 95 11.05 6.19 4.36
N ALA A 96 12.03 5.31 4.16
CA ALA A 96 12.89 4.77 5.20
C ALA A 96 14.20 5.56 5.32
N ILE A 97 14.54 5.98 6.54
CA ILE A 97 15.81 6.56 6.95
C ILE A 97 16.54 5.50 7.76
N ILE A 98 17.59 4.92 7.20
CA ILE A 98 18.26 3.71 7.70
C ILE A 98 19.59 4.08 8.31
N PHE A 99 19.74 3.79 9.60
CA PHE A 99 20.99 3.90 10.33
C PHE A 99 21.60 2.51 10.55
N LEU A 100 22.90 2.36 10.32
CA LEU A 100 23.62 1.24 10.90
C LEU A 100 23.62 1.37 12.42
N THR A 101 23.38 0.25 13.13
CA THR A 101 23.25 0.26 14.60
C THR A 101 24.48 0.87 15.28
N GLU A 102 25.67 0.61 14.78
CA GLU A 102 26.93 1.13 15.33
C GLU A 102 27.08 2.66 15.28
N VAL A 103 26.29 3.32 14.45
CA VAL A 103 26.20 4.79 14.39
C VAL A 103 25.42 5.33 15.59
N LEU A 104 24.33 4.63 15.96
CA LEU A 104 23.44 5.06 17.03
C LEU A 104 23.83 4.54 18.42
N PHE A 105 24.41 3.34 18.51
CA PHE A 105 24.59 2.62 19.75
C PHE A 105 25.95 1.91 19.84
N ASP A 106 26.45 1.76 21.04
CA ASP A 106 27.53 0.81 21.33
C ASP A 106 27.02 -0.64 21.27
N SER A 107 27.97 -1.60 21.19
CA SER A 107 27.61 -3.03 21.16
C SER A 107 26.84 -3.44 22.40
N GLY A 108 25.69 -4.08 22.19
CA GLY A 108 24.81 -4.54 23.29
C GLY A 108 24.07 -3.42 24.03
N LYS A 109 24.33 -2.15 23.75
CA LYS A 109 23.69 -1.00 24.40
C LYS A 109 22.50 -0.46 23.64
N VAL A 110 21.72 0.35 24.34
CA VAL A 110 20.51 1.04 23.83
C VAL A 110 20.54 2.56 24.08
N GLU A 111 21.57 3.05 24.78
CA GLU A 111 21.81 4.47 24.96
C GLU A 111 22.32 5.05 23.64
N ILE A 112 21.64 6.09 23.13
CA ILE A 112 22.01 6.77 21.89
C ILE A 112 23.34 7.51 22.11
N LYS A 113 24.29 7.30 21.22
CA LYS A 113 25.60 7.96 21.24
C LYS A 113 25.45 9.45 20.98
N PRO A 114 26.24 10.32 21.66
CA PRO A 114 26.19 11.76 21.45
C PRO A 114 26.41 12.20 19.99
N GLU A 115 27.23 11.47 19.27
CA GLU A 115 27.56 11.77 17.86
C GLU A 115 26.37 11.60 16.92
N ALA A 116 25.39 10.77 17.30
CA ALA A 116 24.19 10.53 16.53
C ALA A 116 23.11 11.64 16.66
N PHE A 117 23.20 12.47 17.70
CA PHE A 117 22.18 13.49 17.96
C PHE A 117 22.05 14.50 16.82
N SER A 118 23.15 14.92 16.20
CA SER A 118 23.12 15.87 15.08
C SER A 118 22.25 15.36 13.92
N ALA A 119 22.43 14.09 13.54
CA ALA A 119 21.66 13.47 12.48
C ALA A 119 20.17 13.32 12.88
N LEU A 120 19.89 12.85 14.10
CA LEU A 120 18.54 12.71 14.62
C LEU A 120 17.82 14.06 14.72
N ASP A 121 18.52 15.15 15.05
CA ASP A 121 17.98 16.50 15.10
C ASP A 121 17.55 17.01 13.72
N LYS A 122 18.37 16.77 12.70
CA LYS A 122 18.04 17.12 11.32
C LYS A 122 16.79 16.38 10.86
N ILE A 123 16.67 15.10 11.20
CA ILE A 123 15.50 14.27 10.89
C ILE A 123 14.27 14.78 11.65
N ALA A 124 14.36 14.96 12.96
CA ALA A 124 13.27 15.46 13.78
C ALA A 124 12.70 16.79 13.24
N ASN A 125 13.57 17.69 12.79
CA ASN A 125 13.14 18.96 12.19
C ASN A 125 12.31 18.76 10.91
N VAL A 126 12.65 17.77 10.07
CA VAL A 126 11.86 17.43 8.88
C VAL A 126 10.55 16.78 9.26
N LEU A 127 10.58 15.86 10.23
CA LEU A 127 9.38 15.17 10.74
C LEU A 127 8.35 16.13 11.34
N GLU A 128 8.82 17.20 11.99
CA GLU A 128 7.97 18.21 12.63
C GLU A 128 7.40 19.20 11.62
N LYS A 129 8.21 19.65 10.62
CA LYS A 129 7.85 20.81 9.80
C LYS A 129 7.36 20.46 8.40
N ASN A 130 7.73 19.32 7.87
CA ASN A 130 7.48 18.97 6.47
C ASN A 130 6.55 17.77 6.29
N VAL A 131 6.38 16.94 7.34
CA VAL A 131 5.53 15.76 7.33
C VAL A 131 4.79 15.60 8.65
N GLU A 132 4.30 16.71 9.22
CA GLU A 132 3.68 16.79 10.55
C GLU A 132 2.42 15.93 10.73
N ASP A 133 1.77 15.59 9.66
CA ASP A 133 0.52 14.82 9.61
C ASP A 133 0.73 13.31 9.29
N ARG A 134 2.00 12.88 9.13
CA ARG A 134 2.32 11.48 8.82
C ARG A 134 2.73 10.68 10.06
N ASN A 135 2.37 9.42 10.08
CA ASN A 135 2.81 8.48 11.10
C ASN A 135 4.26 8.04 10.86
N ILE A 136 4.94 7.69 11.93
CA ILE A 136 6.36 7.33 11.94
C ILE A 136 6.51 5.98 12.62
N GLY A 137 7.08 5.01 11.90
CA GLY A 137 7.52 3.75 12.45
C GLY A 137 9.00 3.80 12.77
N ILE A 138 9.41 3.35 13.94
CA ILE A 138 10.82 3.15 14.28
C ILE A 138 11.05 1.66 14.42
N GLU A 139 11.84 1.10 13.52
CA GLU A 139 12.04 -0.33 13.41
C GLU A 139 13.47 -0.73 13.77
N GLY A 140 13.60 -1.61 14.76
CA GLY A 140 14.88 -2.15 15.18
C GLY A 140 15.14 -3.54 14.60
N HIS A 141 16.36 -3.77 14.13
CA HIS A 141 16.79 -5.04 13.53
C HIS A 141 18.15 -5.45 14.08
N THR A 142 18.38 -6.77 14.14
CA THR A 142 19.67 -7.37 14.49
C THR A 142 20.14 -8.28 13.35
N ASP A 143 21.38 -8.74 13.45
CA ASP A 143 21.81 -9.95 12.75
C ASP A 143 21.34 -11.20 13.51
N ASN A 144 21.72 -12.38 13.03
CA ASN A 144 21.39 -13.67 13.63
C ASN A 144 22.37 -14.14 14.72
N GLU A 145 23.25 -13.26 15.22
CA GLU A 145 24.12 -13.62 16.35
C GLU A 145 23.30 -13.73 17.65
N PRO A 146 23.38 -14.86 18.35
CA PRO A 146 22.70 -15.00 19.64
C PRO A 146 23.23 -14.03 20.69
N ILE A 147 22.33 -13.46 21.49
CA ILE A 147 22.73 -12.63 22.62
C ILE A 147 23.47 -13.48 23.68
N LYS A 148 24.72 -13.11 24.01
CA LYS A 148 25.55 -13.85 24.98
C LYS A 148 25.96 -13.05 26.21
N HIS A 149 26.18 -11.73 26.06
CA HIS A 149 26.88 -10.94 27.08
C HIS A 149 26.21 -9.61 27.46
N SER A 150 25.12 -9.20 26.78
CA SER A 150 24.51 -7.88 26.97
C SER A 150 23.36 -7.83 27.97
N GLY A 151 23.01 -8.95 28.61
CA GLY A 151 21.88 -9.01 29.56
C GLY A 151 20.49 -9.06 28.94
N TRP A 152 20.37 -8.95 27.63
CA TRP A 152 19.11 -9.08 26.89
C TRP A 152 18.75 -10.56 26.76
N LYS A 153 17.45 -10.87 26.81
CA LYS A 153 16.95 -12.25 26.65
C LYS A 153 17.09 -12.77 25.23
N SER A 154 16.84 -11.92 24.23
CA SER A 154 16.90 -12.26 22.82
C SER A 154 17.12 -11.03 21.93
N ASN A 155 17.28 -11.27 20.64
CA ASN A 155 17.34 -10.23 19.60
C ASN A 155 16.03 -9.42 19.51
N TRP A 156 14.90 -9.97 19.96
CA TRP A 156 13.62 -9.26 20.03
C TRP A 156 13.68 -8.10 21.03
N GLU A 157 14.08 -8.35 22.26
CA GLU A 157 14.16 -7.30 23.29
C GLU A 157 15.21 -6.25 22.94
N LEU A 158 16.38 -6.66 22.44
CA LEU A 158 17.42 -5.71 22.06
C LEU A 158 16.96 -4.79 20.93
N SER A 159 16.35 -5.34 19.86
CA SER A 159 15.88 -4.54 18.72
C SER A 159 14.74 -3.61 19.11
N THR A 160 13.78 -4.09 19.92
CA THR A 160 12.66 -3.27 20.41
C THR A 160 13.15 -2.14 21.32
N SER A 161 14.07 -2.41 22.22
CA SER A 161 14.61 -1.40 23.13
C SER A 161 15.40 -0.32 22.40
N ARG A 162 16.13 -0.67 21.34
CA ARG A 162 16.80 0.32 20.46
C ARG A 162 15.82 1.21 19.72
N ALA A 163 14.78 0.61 19.14
CA ALA A 163 13.69 1.38 18.52
C ALA A 163 13.02 2.32 19.51
N THR A 164 12.75 1.85 20.73
CA THR A 164 12.15 2.65 21.81
C THR A 164 13.07 3.79 22.26
N SER A 165 14.38 3.60 22.30
CA SER A 165 15.32 4.69 22.64
C SER A 165 15.26 5.82 21.62
N VAL A 166 15.19 5.50 20.31
CA VAL A 166 15.02 6.52 19.27
C VAL A 166 13.65 7.18 19.37
N LEU A 167 12.58 6.41 19.66
CA LEU A 167 11.24 6.97 19.92
C LEU A 167 11.28 8.00 21.04
N HIS A 168 11.83 7.66 22.19
CA HIS A 168 11.94 8.58 23.32
C HIS A 168 12.75 9.83 22.97
N TYR A 169 13.81 9.69 22.18
CA TYR A 169 14.54 10.86 21.72
C TYR A 169 13.68 11.80 20.88
N LEU A 170 12.94 11.26 19.90
CA LEU A 170 12.08 12.05 19.03
C LEU A 170 10.90 12.68 19.79
N VAL A 171 10.28 11.94 20.71
CA VAL A 171 9.11 12.41 21.46
C VAL A 171 9.54 13.33 22.59
N ASP A 172 10.41 12.89 23.51
CA ASP A 172 10.68 13.58 24.76
C ASP A 172 11.67 14.74 24.61
N LYS A 173 12.58 14.66 23.61
CA LYS A 173 13.62 15.68 23.39
C LYS A 173 13.31 16.60 22.20
N LYS A 174 12.55 16.11 21.19
CA LYS A 174 12.26 16.86 19.97
C LYS A 174 10.80 17.24 19.79
N GLY A 175 9.93 16.82 20.71
CA GLY A 175 8.52 17.25 20.74
C GLY A 175 7.63 16.61 19.66
N ILE A 176 8.11 15.58 18.98
CA ILE A 176 7.27 14.84 18.02
C ILE A 176 6.07 14.24 18.76
N SER A 177 4.87 14.44 18.25
CA SER A 177 3.66 13.93 18.87
C SER A 177 3.70 12.42 19.10
N PRO A 178 3.51 11.93 20.34
CA PRO A 178 3.53 10.49 20.63
C PRO A 178 2.42 9.71 19.90
N LYS A 179 1.36 10.39 19.46
CA LYS A 179 0.27 9.77 18.67
C LYS A 179 0.72 9.33 17.28
N ARG A 180 1.82 9.87 16.80
CA ARG A 180 2.34 9.62 15.45
C ARG A 180 3.43 8.56 15.41
N VAL A 181 4.00 8.18 16.54
CA VAL A 181 5.24 7.37 16.57
C VAL A 181 4.95 6.00 17.16
N ALA A 182 5.45 4.97 16.50
CA ALA A 182 5.44 3.59 16.98
C ALA A 182 6.85 3.01 16.94
N ALA A 183 7.23 2.21 17.96
CA ALA A 183 8.48 1.45 18.00
C ALA A 183 8.20 -0.04 17.79
N ILE A 184 8.95 -0.68 16.90
CA ILE A 184 8.80 -2.08 16.52
C ILE A 184 10.16 -2.74 16.53
N GLY A 185 10.29 -3.89 17.17
CA GLY A 185 11.50 -4.73 17.09
C GLY A 185 11.22 -5.95 16.23
N TYR A 186 12.06 -6.21 15.25
CA TYR A 186 11.96 -7.39 14.38
C TYR A 186 13.00 -8.46 14.67
N GLY A 187 13.93 -8.20 15.62
CA GLY A 187 15.04 -9.11 15.88
C GLY A 187 15.83 -9.37 14.60
N GLU A 188 16.16 -10.62 14.35
CA GLU A 188 16.92 -11.13 13.21
C GLU A 188 16.03 -11.53 11.99
N TYR A 189 14.70 -11.45 12.12
CA TYR A 189 13.76 -12.08 11.20
C TYR A 189 13.41 -11.29 9.96
N ARG A 190 13.99 -10.09 9.79
CA ARG A 190 13.88 -9.28 8.58
C ARG A 190 15.24 -8.84 8.05
N PRO A 191 16.10 -9.80 7.63
CA PRO A 191 17.41 -9.48 7.09
C PRO A 191 17.28 -8.80 5.72
N VAL A 192 18.17 -7.83 5.45
CA VAL A 192 18.31 -7.16 4.14
C VAL A 192 19.56 -7.63 3.38
N ALA A 193 20.41 -8.42 4.05
CA ALA A 193 21.62 -9.03 3.47
C ALA A 193 21.86 -10.40 4.09
N SER A 194 22.75 -11.22 3.48
CA SER A 194 23.10 -12.54 4.05
C SER A 194 23.77 -12.40 5.41
N ASN A 195 23.28 -13.18 6.37
CA ASN A 195 23.91 -13.33 7.69
C ASN A 195 25.19 -14.21 7.69
N ASP A 196 25.57 -14.79 6.54
CA ASP A 196 26.77 -15.61 6.43
C ASP A 196 28.05 -14.77 6.30
N THR A 197 27.92 -13.47 6.01
CA THR A 197 29.02 -12.55 5.83
C THR A 197 29.06 -11.47 6.90
N VAL A 198 30.26 -11.03 7.29
CA VAL A 198 30.42 -9.92 8.24
C VAL A 198 29.76 -8.64 7.71
N ALA A 199 29.92 -8.37 6.40
CA ALA A 199 29.32 -7.21 5.77
C ALA A 199 27.79 -7.25 5.76
N GLY A 200 27.19 -8.42 5.51
CA GLY A 200 25.75 -8.59 5.55
C GLY A 200 25.17 -8.47 6.96
N LYS A 201 25.83 -9.10 7.96
CA LYS A 201 25.46 -8.92 9.38
C LYS A 201 25.46 -7.44 9.78
N LYS A 202 26.47 -6.69 9.35
CA LYS A 202 26.54 -5.24 9.62
C LYS A 202 25.34 -4.50 9.03
N GLN A 203 24.91 -4.84 7.81
CA GLN A 203 23.71 -4.24 7.19
C GLN A 203 22.41 -4.64 7.91
N ASN A 204 22.33 -5.87 8.41
CA ASN A 204 21.18 -6.35 9.15
C ASN A 204 21.02 -5.66 10.51
N ARG A 205 22.14 -5.34 11.21
CA ARG A 205 22.13 -4.54 12.44
C ARG A 205 21.85 -3.07 12.10
N ARG A 206 20.56 -2.69 12.09
CA ARG A 206 20.10 -1.36 11.71
C ARG A 206 18.90 -0.90 12.52
N VAL A 207 18.67 0.41 12.49
CA VAL A 207 17.41 1.03 12.90
C VAL A 207 16.89 1.83 11.72
N GLU A 208 15.63 1.65 11.42
CA GLU A 208 14.92 2.39 10.36
C GLU A 208 13.92 3.35 11.02
N ILE A 209 13.96 4.63 10.61
CA ILE A 209 12.88 5.59 10.89
C ILE A 209 12.08 5.69 9.60
N VAL A 210 10.83 5.21 9.62
CA VAL A 210 9.98 5.10 8.44
C VAL A 210 8.89 6.15 8.50
N ILE A 211 8.86 7.06 7.54
CA ILE A 211 7.75 7.99 7.33
C ILE A 211 6.69 7.27 6.51
N LEU A 212 5.55 6.97 7.14
CA LEU A 212 4.48 6.19 6.53
C LEU A 212 3.60 7.09 5.63
N PRO A 213 3.11 6.61 4.49
CA PRO A 213 2.09 7.29 3.73
C PRO A 213 0.77 7.32 4.52
N LYS A 214 -0.07 8.34 4.30
CA LYS A 214 -1.30 8.54 5.09
C LYS A 214 -2.35 7.47 4.85
N ASN A 215 -2.62 7.15 3.61
CA ASN A 215 -3.78 6.34 3.21
C ASN A 215 -3.44 5.23 2.20
N MET A 216 -2.17 4.88 1.99
CA MET A 216 -1.75 3.98 0.90
C MET A 216 -2.44 2.62 0.93
N GLU A 217 -2.58 2.01 2.10
CA GLU A 217 -3.26 0.71 2.24
C GLU A 217 -4.74 0.80 1.85
N LYS A 218 -5.41 1.90 2.26
CA LYS A 218 -6.82 2.14 1.90
C LYS A 218 -6.99 2.39 0.41
N ILE A 219 -6.14 3.24 -0.17
CA ILE A 219 -6.12 3.54 -1.61
C ILE A 219 -5.94 2.24 -2.39
N GLN A 220 -4.94 1.43 -2.04
CA GLN A 220 -4.67 0.16 -2.71
C GLN A 220 -5.85 -0.82 -2.57
N ALA A 221 -6.42 -0.97 -1.39
CA ALA A 221 -7.58 -1.84 -1.17
C ALA A 221 -8.82 -1.40 -1.96
N ASP A 222 -9.05 -0.10 -2.10
CA ASP A 222 -10.17 0.43 -2.88
C ASP A 222 -9.93 0.27 -4.40
N MET A 223 -8.70 0.46 -4.88
CA MET A 223 -8.32 0.16 -6.27
C MET A 223 -8.52 -1.32 -6.62
N ASP A 224 -8.15 -2.23 -5.72
CA ASP A 224 -8.32 -3.67 -5.91
C ASP A 224 -9.81 -4.05 -5.99
N LYS A 225 -10.66 -3.49 -5.12
CA LYS A 225 -12.12 -3.69 -5.16
C LYS A 225 -12.72 -3.21 -6.47
N ILE A 226 -12.34 -2.01 -6.94
CA ILE A 226 -12.79 -1.46 -8.21
C ILE A 226 -12.37 -2.37 -9.36
N THR A 227 -11.13 -2.83 -9.38
CA THR A 227 -10.59 -3.72 -10.41
C THR A 227 -11.37 -5.05 -10.46
N GLN A 228 -11.65 -5.65 -9.30
CA GLN A 228 -12.46 -6.86 -9.21
C GLN A 228 -13.89 -6.64 -9.72
N ARG A 229 -14.52 -5.50 -9.34
CA ARG A 229 -15.87 -5.16 -9.79
C ARG A 229 -15.93 -4.97 -11.31
N LYS A 230 -14.97 -4.28 -11.90
CA LYS A 230 -14.86 -4.12 -13.37
C LYS A 230 -14.78 -5.48 -14.08
N GLN A 231 -13.95 -6.39 -13.60
CA GLN A 231 -13.85 -7.74 -14.17
C GLN A 231 -15.17 -8.51 -14.10
N GLN A 232 -15.93 -8.36 -13.01
CA GLN A 232 -17.26 -8.98 -12.87
C GLN A 232 -18.24 -8.41 -13.90
N ILE A 233 -18.27 -7.09 -14.08
CA ILE A 233 -19.13 -6.41 -15.05
C ILE A 233 -18.78 -6.83 -16.48
N GLU A 234 -17.52 -6.88 -16.84
CA GLU A 234 -17.08 -7.34 -18.16
C GLU A 234 -17.51 -8.79 -18.45
N ARG A 235 -17.46 -9.66 -17.44
CA ARG A 235 -17.98 -11.04 -17.56
C ARG A 235 -19.50 -11.06 -17.77
N GLN A 236 -20.26 -10.17 -17.13
CA GLN A 236 -21.70 -10.04 -17.32
C GLN A 236 -22.03 -9.53 -18.73
N ILE A 237 -21.35 -8.47 -19.19
CA ILE A 237 -21.54 -7.94 -20.55
C ILE A 237 -21.28 -9.02 -21.61
N ARG A 238 -20.24 -9.85 -21.44
CA ARG A 238 -19.95 -10.98 -22.35
C ARG A 238 -21.08 -12.02 -22.40
N LYS A 239 -21.84 -12.22 -21.31
CA LYS A 239 -23.00 -13.14 -21.28
C LYS A 239 -24.20 -12.57 -22.06
N TYR A 240 -24.41 -11.24 -22.03
CA TYR A 240 -25.48 -10.58 -22.78
C TYR A 240 -25.18 -10.43 -24.28
N LYS A 241 -23.91 -10.46 -24.67
CA LYS A 241 -23.49 -10.39 -26.09
C LYS A 241 -23.54 -11.73 -26.82
N LYS A 242 -23.73 -12.87 -26.10
CA LYS A 242 -23.93 -14.21 -26.67
C LYS A 242 -25.42 -14.50 -26.84
#